data_cc9a64ef5bbe7ef6f0dea4179b18c712
#
_entry.id   cc9a64ef5bbe7ef6f0dea4179b18c712
#
_cell.length_a   1.000
_cell.length_b   1.000
_cell.length_c   1.000
_cell.angle_alpha   90.00
_cell.angle_beta   90.00
_cell.angle_gamma   90.00
#
_symmetry.space_group_name_H-M   'P 1'
#
loop_
_entity.id
_entity.type
_entity.pdbx_description
1 polymer ?
#
loop_
_entity_poly.entity_id
_entity_poly.type
_entity_poly.pdbx_seq_one_letter_code
_entity_poly.pdbx_strand_id
1 'polypeptide(L)'
;MYGRRKGIPDGIGGEMAAIEVHGIGTKEDPWQLKTPSGTGEYQMYQDEAADPPALVCTVGTTVLRYQLRCLDDLHEMLRKHADWMLLGSADEQKPAAEGTVEAWGRSAENPVGGWYGLKKGLRGRFGMYVPPLMEALGLAEVEHNPKNNRIRAI
;
A
#
# COMPACT_ATOMS: atom_id res chain seq x y z
N MET A 1 3.15 -11.84 9.33
CA MET A 1 2.10 -10.98 9.69
C MET A 1 1.05 -10.84 8.62
N TYR A 2 1.36 -10.37 7.46
CA TYR A 2 0.37 -10.25 6.42
C TYR A 2 0.51 -11.34 5.36
N GLY A 3 1.33 -12.32 5.59
CA GLY A 3 1.62 -13.27 4.58
C GLY A 3 0.40 -13.94 4.04
N ARG A 4 -0.39 -14.57 4.85
CA ARG A 4 -1.49 -15.24 4.40
C ARG A 4 -2.62 -14.72 5.11
N ARG A 5 -3.50 -14.12 4.53
CA ARG A 5 -4.64 -13.59 5.21
C ARG A 5 -5.69 -14.64 5.27
N LYS A 6 -5.70 -15.34 6.33
CA LYS A 6 -6.71 -16.25 6.46
C LYS A 6 -7.96 -15.63 6.40
N GLY A 7 -8.82 -16.06 5.89
CA GLY A 7 -10.09 -15.53 5.84
C GLY A 7 -10.39 -14.60 4.78
N ILE A 8 -9.46 -14.20 4.07
CA ILE A 8 -9.78 -13.39 3.00
C ILE A 8 -10.46 -14.29 2.18
N PRO A 9 -11.44 -13.98 1.97
CA PRO A 9 -12.56 -14.28 1.51
C PRO A 9 -13.13 -15.51 1.64
N ASP A 10 -12.77 -16.31 2.35
CA ASP A 10 -13.40 -17.48 2.42
C ASP A 10 -14.78 -17.28 2.71
N GLY A 11 -15.55 -17.87 2.28
CA GLY A 11 -16.86 -17.84 2.61
C GLY A 11 -17.60 -16.65 2.24
N ILE A 12 -17.09 -15.59 2.43
CA ILE A 12 -17.83 -14.48 2.10
C ILE A 12 -17.40 -14.19 0.80
N GLY A 13 -16.45 -14.89 0.41
CA GLY A 13 -15.87 -14.61 -0.79
C GLY A 13 -16.76 -14.54 -1.94
N GLY A 14 -17.76 -15.23 -1.94
CA GLY A 14 -18.60 -15.23 -3.08
C GLY A 14 -18.95 -13.85 -3.52
N GLU A 15 -19.37 -13.06 -2.61
CA GLU A 15 -19.77 -11.76 -2.96
C GLU A 15 -18.64 -10.82 -3.06
N MET A 16 -17.56 -11.13 -2.37
CA MET A 16 -16.48 -10.21 -2.34
C MET A 16 -15.43 -10.59 -3.32
N ALA A 17 -15.76 -11.45 -4.16
CA ALA A 17 -14.81 -12.07 -5.01
C ALA A 17 -14.09 -11.21 -5.94
N ALA A 18 -14.36 -10.01 -5.97
CA ALA A 18 -13.71 -9.19 -6.90
C ALA A 18 -12.22 -9.09 -6.67
N ILE A 19 -11.77 -9.26 -5.46
CA ILE A 19 -10.36 -9.08 -5.16
C ILE A 19 -9.70 -10.44 -4.97
N GLU A 20 -8.73 -10.70 -5.82
CA GLU A 20 -8.01 -11.94 -5.74
C GLU A 20 -6.58 -11.65 -5.40
N VAL A 21 -6.06 -12.29 -4.37
CA VAL A 21 -4.69 -12.10 -3.95
C VAL A 21 -3.84 -13.24 -4.47
N HIS A 22 -2.92 -12.93 -5.38
CA HIS A 22 -1.98 -13.91 -5.86
C HIS A 22 -0.67 -13.73 -5.10
N GLY A 23 -0.11 -14.82 -4.62
CA GLY A 23 1.10 -14.82 -3.82
C GLY A 23 0.79 -14.71 -2.34
N ILE A 24 1.75 -15.07 -1.53
CA ILE A 24 1.59 -15.03 -0.08
C ILE A 24 2.45 -13.97 0.59
N GLY A 25 3.12 -13.15 -0.21
CA GLY A 25 3.86 -12.02 0.34
C GLY A 25 5.25 -12.33 0.84
N THR A 26 5.84 -13.43 0.38
CA THR A 26 7.23 -13.75 0.68
C THR A 26 8.09 -13.43 -0.52
N LYS A 27 9.40 -13.42 -0.32
CA LYS A 27 10.31 -13.15 -1.43
C LYS A 27 10.16 -14.19 -2.53
N GLU A 28 9.92 -15.45 -2.15
CA GLU A 28 9.77 -16.55 -3.09
C GLU A 28 8.41 -16.56 -3.76
N ASP A 29 7.41 -15.98 -3.11
CA ASP A 29 6.05 -15.96 -3.63
C ASP A 29 5.42 -14.60 -3.32
N PRO A 30 5.89 -13.53 -3.99
CA PRO A 30 5.43 -12.18 -3.69
C PRO A 30 3.99 -11.95 -4.13
N TRP A 31 3.36 -10.97 -3.52
CA TRP A 31 2.04 -10.54 -3.94
C TRP A 31 2.14 -9.89 -5.32
N GLN A 32 1.24 -10.28 -6.22
CA GLN A 32 1.16 -9.71 -7.57
C GLN A 32 0.08 -8.66 -7.55
N LEU A 33 0.43 -7.43 -7.87
CA LEU A 33 -0.48 -6.30 -7.72
C LEU A 33 -0.52 -5.44 -8.96
N LYS A 34 -1.56 -4.60 -9.05
CA LYS A 34 -1.68 -3.60 -10.10
C LYS A 34 -1.88 -2.24 -9.46
N THR A 35 -1.40 -1.21 -10.14
CA THR A 35 -1.60 0.16 -9.67
C THR A 35 -3.11 0.47 -9.66
N PRO A 36 -3.55 1.49 -8.93
CA PRO A 36 -4.98 1.78 -8.81
C PRO A 36 -5.68 1.95 -10.15
N SER A 37 -5.04 2.55 -11.15
CA SER A 37 -5.63 2.70 -12.47
C SER A 37 -5.66 1.40 -13.26
N GLY A 38 -4.94 0.38 -12.79
CA GLY A 38 -4.88 -0.91 -13.48
C GLY A 38 -3.88 -0.96 -14.62
N THR A 39 -3.12 0.12 -14.85
CA THR A 39 -2.24 0.19 -16.01
C THR A 39 -0.83 -0.31 -15.75
N GLY A 40 -0.43 -0.48 -14.52
CA GLY A 40 0.93 -0.95 -14.19
C GLY A 40 0.86 -2.17 -13.29
N GLU A 41 1.84 -3.05 -13.42
CA GLU A 41 1.93 -4.25 -12.57
C GLU A 41 3.19 -4.20 -11.75
N TYR A 42 3.14 -4.73 -10.54
CA TYR A 42 4.29 -4.74 -9.65
C TYR A 42 4.12 -5.84 -8.60
N GLN A 43 5.15 -6.07 -7.81
CA GLN A 43 5.14 -7.11 -6.80
C GLN A 43 5.56 -6.53 -5.46
N MET A 44 5.06 -7.12 -4.39
CA MET A 44 5.48 -6.74 -3.04
C MET A 44 5.70 -7.99 -2.20
N TYR A 45 6.65 -7.90 -1.27
CA TYR A 45 6.81 -8.96 -0.27
C TYR A 45 7.32 -8.36 1.04
N GLN A 46 7.18 -9.12 2.12
CA GLN A 46 7.61 -8.68 3.43
C GLN A 46 9.02 -9.18 3.71
N ASP A 47 9.90 -8.28 4.15
CA ASP A 47 11.23 -8.64 4.59
C ASP A 47 11.28 -8.33 6.10
N GLU A 48 10.87 -9.33 6.89
CA GLU A 48 10.77 -9.13 8.33
C GLU A 48 12.13 -9.20 9.01
N ALA A 49 13.15 -9.69 8.33
CA ALA A 49 14.49 -9.75 8.90
C ALA A 49 15.23 -8.42 8.74
N ALA A 50 14.74 -7.54 7.91
CA ALA A 50 15.35 -6.22 7.75
C ALA A 50 15.13 -5.38 9.00
N ASP A 51 15.98 -4.37 9.21
CA ASP A 51 15.85 -3.48 10.37
C ASP A 51 15.86 -2.04 9.87
N PRO A 52 14.69 -1.37 9.86
CA PRO A 52 13.40 -1.89 10.33
C PRO A 52 12.80 -2.89 9.33
N PRO A 53 11.83 -3.69 9.77
CA PRO A 53 11.15 -4.60 8.83
C PRO A 53 10.57 -3.84 7.66
N ALA A 54 10.71 -4.38 6.47
CA ALA A 54 10.40 -3.67 5.25
C ALA A 54 9.33 -4.36 4.40
N LEU A 55 8.57 -3.54 3.71
CA LEU A 55 7.68 -3.97 2.65
C LEU A 55 8.44 -3.64 1.38
N VAL A 56 8.84 -4.66 0.65
CA VAL A 56 9.66 -4.48 -0.55
C VAL A 56 8.77 -4.45 -1.77
N CYS A 57 8.93 -3.42 -2.60
CA CYS A 57 8.09 -3.20 -3.77
C CYS A 57 8.98 -3.22 -5.01
N THR A 58 8.73 -4.18 -5.90
CA THR A 58 9.52 -4.32 -7.12
C THR A 58 8.68 -3.90 -8.32
N VAL A 59 9.14 -2.88 -9.02
CA VAL A 59 8.46 -2.35 -10.19
C VAL A 59 9.46 -2.38 -11.33
N GLY A 60 9.34 -3.37 -12.22
CA GLY A 60 10.36 -3.60 -13.24
C GLY A 60 11.69 -3.92 -12.56
N THR A 61 12.70 -3.11 -12.82
CA THR A 61 13.99 -3.30 -12.18
C THR A 61 14.18 -2.38 -10.97
N THR A 62 13.19 -1.57 -10.65
CA THR A 62 13.28 -0.63 -9.53
C THR A 62 12.77 -1.30 -8.26
N VAL A 63 13.53 -1.16 -7.18
CA VAL A 63 13.15 -1.73 -5.90
C VAL A 63 12.97 -0.60 -4.89
N LEU A 64 11.74 -0.47 -4.38
CA LEU A 64 11.43 0.49 -3.35
C LEU A 64 11.21 -0.27 -2.04
N ARG A 65 11.47 0.40 -0.92
CA ARG A 65 11.28 -0.23 0.38
C ARG A 65 10.56 0.75 1.28
N TYR A 66 9.52 0.27 1.93
CA TYR A 66 8.75 1.07 2.90
C TYR A 66 8.80 0.33 4.23
N GLN A 67 8.70 1.05 5.34
CA GLN A 67 8.62 0.37 6.64
C GLN A 67 7.37 -0.49 6.64
N LEU A 68 7.51 -1.75 7.00
CA LEU A 68 6.40 -2.72 6.96
C LEU A 68 5.22 -2.27 7.81
N ARG A 69 5.47 -1.57 8.91
CA ARG A 69 4.41 -1.08 9.77
C ARG A 69 3.45 -0.12 9.08
N CYS A 70 3.79 0.34 7.87
CA CYS A 70 2.92 1.27 7.15
C CYS A 70 1.53 0.68 6.94
N LEU A 71 1.41 -0.63 6.85
CA LEU A 71 0.09 -1.24 6.63
C LEU A 71 -0.81 -1.02 7.83
N ASP A 72 -0.31 -1.29 9.04
CA ASP A 72 -1.10 -1.06 10.24
C ASP A 72 -1.34 0.42 10.46
N ASP A 73 -0.32 1.23 10.26
CA ASP A 73 -0.43 2.67 10.53
C ASP A 73 -1.41 3.34 9.55
N LEU A 74 -1.36 2.95 8.28
CA LEU A 74 -2.27 3.51 7.29
C LEU A 74 -3.70 3.08 7.58
N HIS A 75 -3.89 1.82 7.94
CA HIS A 75 -5.21 1.32 8.26
C HIS A 75 -5.82 2.08 9.43
N GLU A 76 -5.01 2.31 10.46
CA GLU A 76 -5.48 3.03 11.63
C GLU A 76 -5.84 4.48 11.27
N MET A 77 -5.01 5.15 10.48
CA MET A 77 -5.28 6.51 10.07
C MET A 77 -6.57 6.58 9.24
N LEU A 78 -6.75 5.64 8.32
CA LEU A 78 -7.94 5.63 7.46
C LEU A 78 -9.20 5.34 8.28
N ARG A 79 -9.11 4.48 9.29
CA ARG A 79 -10.24 4.21 10.16
C ARG A 79 -10.66 5.48 10.91
N LYS A 80 -9.69 6.24 11.39
CA LYS A 80 -9.99 7.48 12.10
C LYS A 80 -10.53 8.54 11.17
N HIS A 81 -10.04 8.56 9.93
CA HIS A 81 -10.51 9.51 8.93
C HIS A 81 -11.97 9.23 8.59
N ALA A 82 -12.35 7.95 8.59
CA ALA A 82 -13.75 7.52 8.45
C ALA A 82 -14.43 7.95 7.14
N ASP A 83 -13.69 8.22 6.10
CA ASP A 83 -14.22 8.65 4.81
C ASP A 83 -13.17 8.37 3.75
N TRP A 84 -13.53 8.62 2.50
CA TRP A 84 -12.60 8.48 1.39
C TRP A 84 -11.46 9.50 1.49
N MET A 85 -10.27 9.09 1.10
CA MET A 85 -9.12 9.97 1.05
C MET A 85 -8.42 9.80 -0.29
N LEU A 86 -8.04 10.90 -0.94
CA LEU A 86 -7.32 10.82 -2.20
C LEU A 86 -5.95 10.18 -1.99
N LEU A 87 -5.50 9.41 -2.96
CA LEU A 87 -4.21 8.74 -2.88
C LEU A 87 -3.04 9.71 -3.06
N GLY A 88 -3.14 10.58 -4.04
CA GLY A 88 -2.17 11.66 -4.21
C GLY A 88 -0.75 11.25 -4.56
N SER A 89 -0.57 10.16 -5.30
CA SER A 89 0.75 9.65 -5.58
C SER A 89 1.69 10.70 -6.18
N ALA A 90 2.91 10.74 -5.71
CA ALA A 90 3.93 11.64 -6.23
C ALA A 90 5.32 11.06 -6.00
N ASP A 91 6.25 11.40 -6.90
CA ASP A 91 7.65 11.00 -6.73
C ASP A 91 8.22 11.70 -5.51
N GLU A 92 9.32 11.19 -5.01
CA GLU A 92 9.98 11.80 -3.86
C GLU A 92 10.36 13.26 -4.13
N GLN A 93 10.75 13.57 -5.35
CA GLN A 93 11.21 14.90 -5.71
C GLN A 93 10.08 15.91 -5.92
N LYS A 94 8.85 15.46 -5.89
CA LYS A 94 7.69 16.33 -6.10
C LYS A 94 6.90 16.45 -4.82
N PRO A 95 6.28 17.60 -4.57
CA PRO A 95 5.47 17.76 -3.37
C PRO A 95 4.21 16.92 -3.50
N ALA A 96 3.70 16.45 -2.37
CA ALA A 96 2.44 15.74 -2.32
C ALA A 96 1.35 16.73 -1.90
N ALA A 97 0.18 16.59 -2.50
CA ALA A 97 -0.93 17.47 -2.15
C ALA A 97 -1.40 17.17 -0.73
N GLU A 98 -1.76 18.19 0.02
CA GLU A 98 -2.23 18.00 1.37
C GLU A 98 -3.51 17.17 1.39
N GLY A 99 -3.73 16.44 2.46
CA GLY A 99 -4.94 15.64 2.60
C GLY A 99 -4.94 14.36 1.81
N THR A 100 -3.78 13.92 1.31
CA THR A 100 -3.68 12.69 0.54
C THR A 100 -2.89 11.64 1.30
N VAL A 101 -3.03 10.38 0.89
CA VAL A 101 -2.26 9.28 1.45
C VAL A 101 -0.77 9.52 1.23
N GLU A 102 -0.40 10.03 0.04
CA GLU A 102 1.00 10.31 -0.25
C GLU A 102 1.58 11.33 0.72
N ALA A 103 0.85 12.41 0.98
CA ALA A 103 1.31 13.43 1.92
C ALA A 103 1.44 12.86 3.33
N TRP A 104 0.48 12.05 3.75
CA TRP A 104 0.54 11.44 5.06
C TRP A 104 1.75 10.51 5.16
N GLY A 105 2.04 9.78 4.10
CA GLY A 105 3.14 8.80 4.09
C GLY A 105 4.53 9.42 4.18
N ARG A 106 4.63 10.73 4.14
CA ARG A 106 5.90 11.45 4.28
C ARG A 106 5.83 12.57 5.31
N SER A 107 4.73 12.66 6.05
CA SER A 107 4.48 13.76 6.98
C SER A 107 5.18 13.54 8.32
N ALA A 108 5.71 14.61 8.88
CA ALA A 108 6.28 14.56 10.21
C ALA A 108 5.23 14.21 11.27
N GLU A 109 3.94 14.30 10.90
CA GLU A 109 2.86 14.03 11.84
C GLU A 109 2.42 12.58 11.87
N ASN A 110 2.93 11.74 11.02
CA ASN A 110 2.52 10.34 11.01
C ASN A 110 3.28 9.55 12.08
N PRO A 111 2.91 8.30 12.37
CA PRO A 111 3.52 7.54 13.46
C PRO A 111 5.04 7.36 13.39
N VAL A 112 5.67 7.42 12.22
CA VAL A 112 7.12 7.28 12.13
C VAL A 112 7.80 8.65 12.02
N GLY A 113 7.03 9.73 11.99
CA GLY A 113 7.60 11.06 11.98
C GLY A 113 8.19 11.51 10.65
N GLY A 114 7.79 10.92 9.56
CA GLY A 114 8.30 11.29 8.25
C GLY A 114 8.09 10.20 7.22
N TRP A 115 9.05 10.02 6.35
CA TRP A 115 8.93 9.07 5.25
C TRP A 115 8.85 7.62 5.71
N TYR A 116 7.85 6.89 5.22
CA TYR A 116 7.86 5.44 5.37
C TYR A 116 8.86 4.83 4.40
N GLY A 117 9.12 5.48 3.28
CA GLY A 117 10.10 5.00 2.32
C GLY A 117 11.50 5.01 2.92
N LEU A 118 12.22 3.91 2.73
CA LEU A 118 13.50 3.72 3.39
C LEU A 118 14.71 4.06 2.51
N LYS A 119 14.56 3.98 1.20
CA LYS A 119 15.69 4.22 0.33
C LYS A 119 15.64 5.63 -0.23
N LYS A 120 16.56 6.47 0.23
CA LYS A 120 16.61 7.85 -0.22
C LYS A 120 16.65 7.90 -1.75
N GLY A 121 15.86 8.76 -2.34
CA GLY A 121 15.72 8.86 -3.78
C GLY A 121 14.55 8.03 -4.31
N LEU A 122 14.11 7.04 -3.55
CA LEU A 122 13.01 6.17 -3.94
C LEU A 122 11.97 6.03 -2.83
N ARG A 123 11.77 7.11 -2.05
CA ARG A 123 10.83 7.08 -0.93
C ARG A 123 9.40 7.47 -1.32
N GLY A 124 9.21 7.96 -2.54
CA GLY A 124 7.90 8.41 -2.98
C GLY A 124 7.00 7.29 -3.46
N ARG A 125 5.92 7.67 -4.10
CA ARG A 125 4.91 6.79 -4.68
C ARG A 125 4.23 5.87 -3.68
N PHE A 126 4.29 6.24 -2.41
CA PHE A 126 3.63 5.50 -1.34
C PHE A 126 2.12 5.38 -1.63
N GLY A 127 1.51 6.46 -2.09
CA GLY A 127 0.09 6.48 -2.41
C GLY A 127 -0.29 5.71 -3.67
N MET A 128 0.68 5.21 -4.43
CA MET A 128 0.40 4.41 -5.59
C MET A 128 0.55 2.92 -5.29
N TYR A 129 1.58 2.55 -4.54
CA TYR A 129 1.90 1.13 -4.38
C TYR A 129 1.35 0.47 -3.12
N VAL A 130 1.16 1.22 -2.04
CA VAL A 130 0.66 0.62 -0.80
C VAL A 130 -0.86 0.39 -0.81
N PRO A 131 -1.68 1.33 -1.31
CA PRO A 131 -3.13 1.12 -1.29
C PRO A 131 -3.62 -0.15 -1.98
N PRO A 132 -3.12 -0.55 -3.15
CA PRO A 132 -3.61 -1.80 -3.75
C PRO A 132 -3.33 -3.02 -2.88
N LEU A 133 -2.25 -3.02 -2.10
CA LEU A 133 -2.00 -4.13 -1.19
C LEU A 133 -3.01 -4.09 -0.05
N MET A 134 -3.36 -2.92 0.47
CA MET A 134 -4.39 -2.80 1.50
C MET A 134 -5.71 -3.39 1.00
N GLU A 135 -6.04 -3.11 -0.26
CA GLU A 135 -7.25 -3.65 -0.86
C GLU A 135 -7.16 -5.17 -0.97
N ALA A 136 -6.06 -5.69 -1.48
CA ALA A 136 -5.87 -7.12 -1.66
C ALA A 136 -5.93 -7.86 -0.32
N LEU A 137 -5.51 -7.21 0.76
CA LEU A 137 -5.55 -7.83 2.08
C LEU A 137 -6.89 -7.65 2.79
N GLY A 138 -7.85 -6.99 2.14
CA GLY A 138 -9.17 -6.81 2.74
C GLY A 138 -9.24 -5.73 3.81
N LEU A 139 -8.28 -4.82 3.82
CA LEU A 139 -8.19 -3.77 4.83
C LEU A 139 -8.81 -2.46 4.36
N ALA A 140 -9.02 -2.30 3.07
CA ALA A 140 -9.51 -1.04 2.53
C ALA A 140 -10.19 -1.26 1.19
N GLU A 141 -11.01 -0.28 0.79
CA GLU A 141 -11.57 -0.21 -0.55
C GLU A 141 -10.79 0.85 -1.30
N VAL A 142 -10.48 0.59 -2.56
CA VAL A 142 -9.73 1.52 -3.41
C VAL A 142 -10.50 1.72 -4.71
N GLU A 143 -10.58 2.96 -5.18
CA GLU A 143 -11.19 3.24 -6.48
C GLU A 143 -10.22 2.90 -7.59
N HIS A 144 -10.75 2.54 -8.76
CA HIS A 144 -9.95 2.12 -9.90
C HIS A 144 -10.30 2.92 -11.15
N ASN A 145 -10.30 4.22 -11.01
CA ASN A 145 -10.51 5.13 -12.13
C ASN A 145 -9.16 5.39 -12.82
N PRO A 146 -9.15 6.01 -13.99
CA PRO A 146 -7.89 6.33 -14.65
C PRO A 146 -7.01 7.26 -13.82
N LYS A 147 -7.59 8.10 -12.98
CA LYS A 147 -6.84 9.00 -12.12
C LYS A 147 -7.69 9.48 -10.95
N ASN A 148 -7.04 10.15 -10.00
CA ASN A 148 -7.71 10.75 -8.83
C ASN A 148 -8.47 9.72 -7.99
N ASN A 149 -7.85 8.59 -7.78
CA ASN A 149 -8.46 7.52 -7.00
C ASN A 149 -8.37 7.78 -5.51
N ARG A 150 -9.32 7.20 -4.77
CA ARG A 150 -9.42 7.36 -3.33
C ARG A 150 -9.42 6.01 -2.65
N ILE A 151 -9.19 6.03 -1.35
CA ILE A 151 -9.17 4.84 -0.51
C ILE A 151 -9.95 5.12 0.76
N ARG A 152 -10.57 4.10 1.32
CA ARG A 152 -11.16 4.19 2.67
C ARG A 152 -11.00 2.85 3.36
N ALA A 153 -10.91 2.88 4.68
CA ALA A 153 -10.77 1.65 5.47
C ALA A 153 -12.05 0.83 5.47
N ILE A 154 -11.86 -0.47 5.55
CA ILE A 154 -12.97 -1.38 5.78
C ILE A 154 -12.99 -1.74 7.26
#